data_741200f0683eaacce7e283f3ab920698
#
_entry.id   741200f0683eaacce7e283f3ab920698
#
_cell.length_a   1.000
_cell.length_b   1.000
_cell.length_c   1.000
_cell.angle_alpha   90.00
_cell.angle_beta   90.00
_cell.angle_gamma   90.00
#
_symmetry.space_group_name_H-M   'P 1'
#
loop_
_entity.id
_entity.type
_entity.pdbx_description
1 polymer ?
#
loop_
_entity_poly.entity_id
_entity_poly.type
_entity_poly.pdbx_seq_one_letter_code
_entity_poly.pdbx_strand_id
1 'polypeptide(L)'
;MTATASALATAREDLRAHLLKHRLAGPDVPTPRQNNLRHYRLFAQGDPKALMGLAPEPRRDQDAVLRLMAERVGVDPDPRYTEGPDTIDPELTLAALDRLAALLRRTADRRGSVLAGTGHPTKLAGFHGALVRALETAGCPVHTPARGARFREPTPEGDRPRYLDVVDRVLVMRALDGPERPGRPGPGDLAHTHSALPVQLAVAAIADAGHRPPDLVLGDHGWLCGAGRLGIPAGGIADCNDVAPFAAEADGLVRVVVPLEDGSAPSCYRPLSDYVLQRADLAPYNS
;
A
#
# COMPACT_ATOMS: atom_id res chain seq x y z
N MET A 1 2.51 -24.30 24.13
CA MET A 1 1.94 -22.95 23.92
C MET A 1 2.86 -21.82 24.39
N THR A 2 3.68 -21.96 25.42
CA THR A 2 4.54 -20.88 25.96
C THR A 2 5.75 -20.50 25.08
N ALA A 3 6.42 -21.45 24.44
CA ALA A 3 7.61 -21.20 23.61
C ALA A 3 7.27 -20.38 22.32
N THR A 4 6.13 -20.68 21.68
CA THR A 4 5.69 -19.96 20.48
C THR A 4 5.30 -18.51 20.80
N ALA A 5 4.65 -18.26 21.93
CA ALA A 5 4.28 -16.91 22.35
C ALA A 5 5.53 -16.06 22.67
N SER A 6 6.55 -16.65 23.32
CA SER A 6 7.82 -15.98 23.59
C SER A 6 8.58 -15.64 22.32
N ALA A 7 8.65 -16.55 21.34
CA ALA A 7 9.31 -16.30 20.06
C ALA A 7 8.62 -15.17 19.25
N LEU A 8 7.29 -15.12 19.29
CA LEU A 8 6.52 -14.05 18.64
C LEU A 8 6.69 -12.69 19.33
N ALA A 9 6.83 -12.66 20.65
CA ALA A 9 7.10 -11.43 21.39
C ALA A 9 8.50 -10.89 21.04
N THR A 10 9.52 -11.75 20.98
CA THR A 10 10.88 -11.38 20.55
C THR A 10 10.88 -10.85 19.12
N ALA A 11 10.22 -11.54 18.18
CA ALA A 11 10.12 -11.10 16.79
C ALA A 11 9.45 -9.72 16.66
N ARG A 12 8.45 -9.41 17.51
CA ARG A 12 7.81 -8.09 17.55
C ARG A 12 8.76 -7.00 18.04
N GLU A 13 9.57 -7.28 19.08
CA GLU A 13 10.57 -6.33 19.59
C GLU A 13 11.69 -6.09 18.58
N ASP A 14 12.20 -7.14 17.96
CA ASP A 14 13.21 -7.05 16.90
C ASP A 14 12.70 -6.21 15.72
N LEU A 15 11.45 -6.43 15.31
CA LEU A 15 10.83 -5.64 14.25
C LEU A 15 10.64 -4.18 14.67
N ARG A 16 10.23 -3.91 15.92
CA ARG A 16 10.14 -2.55 16.44
C ARG A 16 11.49 -1.83 16.36
N ALA A 17 12.57 -2.48 16.79
CA ALA A 17 13.92 -1.94 16.68
C ALA A 17 14.33 -1.67 15.22
N HIS A 18 13.96 -2.57 14.30
CA HIS A 18 14.18 -2.40 12.86
C HIS A 18 13.43 -1.20 12.29
N LEU A 19 12.16 -1.02 12.63
CA LEU A 19 11.33 0.12 12.21
C LEU A 19 11.98 1.44 12.61
N LEU A 20 12.40 1.57 13.86
CA LEU A 20 13.08 2.75 14.39
C LEU A 20 14.43 3.00 13.71
N LYS A 21 15.27 1.95 13.61
CA LYS A 21 16.61 2.03 13.01
C LYS A 21 16.58 2.53 11.57
N HIS A 22 15.60 2.09 10.79
CA HIS A 22 15.47 2.42 9.37
C HIS A 22 14.48 3.56 9.11
N ARG A 23 13.97 4.19 10.19
CA ARG A 23 13.03 5.30 10.13
C ARG A 23 11.78 4.97 9.29
N LEU A 24 11.38 3.68 9.28
CA LEU A 24 10.14 3.23 8.65
C LEU A 24 8.92 3.61 9.48
N ALA A 25 9.09 3.66 10.79
CA ALA A 25 8.23 4.27 11.79
C ALA A 25 9.10 4.79 12.93
N GLY A 26 8.58 5.75 13.71
CA GLY A 26 9.32 6.41 14.78
C GLY A 26 9.06 7.92 14.78
N PRO A 27 9.75 8.67 15.64
CA PRO A 27 9.47 10.09 15.88
C PRO A 27 9.98 11.03 14.76
N ASP A 28 10.75 10.53 13.79
CA ASP A 28 11.41 11.35 12.76
C ASP A 28 11.50 10.63 11.42
N VAL A 29 10.37 10.19 10.88
CA VAL A 29 10.34 9.55 9.55
C VAL A 29 10.83 10.53 8.45
N PRO A 30 11.33 10.00 7.29
CA PRO A 30 11.85 10.83 6.20
C PRO A 30 10.86 11.83 5.62
N THR A 31 9.56 11.49 5.60
CA THR A 31 8.51 12.36 5.09
C THR A 31 8.21 13.48 6.10
N PRO A 32 8.57 14.76 5.78
CA PRO A 32 8.50 15.84 6.75
C PRO A 32 7.09 16.40 6.92
N ARG A 33 6.86 17.04 8.07
CA ARG A 33 5.59 17.64 8.49
C ARG A 33 4.94 18.54 7.44
N GLN A 34 5.69 19.45 6.85
CA GLN A 34 5.18 20.37 5.83
C GLN A 34 4.66 19.65 4.58
N ASN A 35 5.26 18.50 4.22
CA ASN A 35 4.77 17.67 3.13
C ASN A 35 3.43 16.99 3.50
N ASN A 36 3.33 16.46 4.73
CA ASN A 36 2.11 15.87 5.24
C ASN A 36 0.96 16.87 5.22
N LEU A 37 1.13 18.04 5.82
CA LEU A 37 0.10 19.09 5.86
C LEU A 37 -0.31 19.58 4.48
N ARG A 38 0.63 19.64 3.53
CA ARG A 38 0.31 19.94 2.13
C ARG A 38 -0.61 18.88 1.52
N HIS A 39 -0.31 17.59 1.71
CA HIS A 39 -1.13 16.49 1.20
C HIS A 39 -2.49 16.41 1.89
N TYR A 40 -2.57 16.70 3.20
CA TYR A 40 -3.83 16.78 3.95
C TYR A 40 -4.75 17.86 3.38
N ARG A 41 -4.17 19.02 3.03
CA ARG A 41 -4.93 20.09 2.36
C ARG A 41 -5.42 19.66 0.99
N LEU A 42 -4.57 19.04 0.16
CA LEU A 42 -4.95 18.56 -1.17
C LEU A 42 -6.08 17.52 -1.08
N PHE A 43 -6.00 16.59 -0.12
CA PHE A 43 -7.08 15.62 0.11
C PHE A 43 -8.39 16.32 0.52
N ALA A 44 -8.34 17.25 1.48
CA ALA A 44 -9.50 18.02 1.92
C ALA A 44 -10.13 18.86 0.80
N GLN A 45 -9.33 19.31 -0.17
CA GLN A 45 -9.78 20.03 -1.36
C GLN A 45 -10.34 19.12 -2.46
N GLY A 46 -10.19 17.79 -2.33
CA GLY A 46 -10.64 16.83 -3.32
C GLY A 46 -9.72 16.70 -4.54
N ASP A 47 -8.42 16.98 -4.37
CA ASP A 47 -7.43 16.80 -5.44
C ASP A 47 -7.42 15.33 -5.90
N PRO A 48 -7.58 15.05 -7.21
CA PRO A 48 -7.71 13.68 -7.70
C PRO A 48 -6.51 12.78 -7.38
N LYS A 49 -5.29 13.35 -7.35
CA LYS A 49 -4.09 12.61 -7.01
C LYS A 49 -4.05 12.25 -5.53
N ALA A 50 -4.46 13.18 -4.65
CA ALA A 50 -4.55 12.95 -3.22
C ALA A 50 -5.69 12.01 -2.84
N LEU A 51 -6.77 11.97 -3.62
CA LEU A 51 -7.90 11.04 -3.44
C LEU A 51 -7.59 9.60 -3.84
N MET A 52 -6.56 9.36 -4.67
CA MET A 52 -6.14 8.01 -5.09
C MET A 52 -7.29 7.13 -5.63
N GLY A 53 -8.29 7.77 -6.26
CA GLY A 53 -9.47 7.09 -6.80
C GLY A 53 -10.65 7.02 -5.83
N LEU A 54 -10.58 7.54 -4.62
CA LEU A 54 -11.76 7.73 -3.76
C LEU A 54 -12.70 8.79 -4.34
N ALA A 55 -13.98 8.71 -3.96
CA ALA A 55 -14.91 9.79 -4.25
C ALA A 55 -14.54 11.03 -3.41
N PRO A 56 -14.78 12.24 -3.93
CA PRO A 56 -14.53 13.46 -3.19
C PRO A 56 -15.50 13.69 -2.01
N GLU A 57 -16.49 12.83 -1.84
CA GLU A 57 -17.51 12.89 -0.79
C GLU A 57 -17.53 11.57 0.02
N PRO A 58 -17.78 11.59 1.33
CA PRO A 58 -17.98 12.79 2.17
C PRO A 58 -16.65 13.55 2.38
N ARG A 59 -16.70 14.87 2.30
CA ARG A 59 -15.50 15.71 2.52
C ARG A 59 -15.14 15.76 3.99
N ARG A 60 -13.83 15.57 4.27
CA ARG A 60 -13.22 15.92 5.53
C ARG A 60 -12.48 17.25 5.35
N ASP A 61 -12.69 18.20 6.26
CA ASP A 61 -11.86 19.41 6.31
C ASP A 61 -10.43 19.06 6.77
N GLN A 62 -9.52 20.02 6.67
CA GLN A 62 -8.11 19.79 7.00
C GLN A 62 -7.89 19.36 8.46
N ASP A 63 -8.70 19.89 9.38
CA ASP A 63 -8.61 19.54 10.81
C ASP A 63 -9.12 18.11 11.05
N ALA A 64 -10.18 17.70 10.39
CA ALA A 64 -10.66 16.33 10.44
C ALA A 64 -9.67 15.33 9.83
N VAL A 65 -8.97 15.73 8.75
CA VAL A 65 -7.88 14.94 8.16
C VAL A 65 -6.72 14.82 9.15
N LEU A 66 -6.28 15.91 9.77
CA LEU A 66 -5.19 15.86 10.74
C LEU A 66 -5.54 14.95 11.93
N ARG A 67 -6.76 15.05 12.47
CA ARG A 67 -7.23 14.15 13.55
C ARG A 67 -7.23 12.68 13.11
N LEU A 68 -7.72 12.39 11.90
CA LEU A 68 -7.70 11.03 11.35
C LEU A 68 -6.28 10.48 11.26
N MET A 69 -5.34 11.29 10.73
CA MET A 69 -3.96 10.85 10.55
C MET A 69 -3.24 10.72 11.91
N ALA A 70 -3.52 11.60 12.88
CA ALA A 70 -3.01 11.43 14.25
C ALA A 70 -3.51 10.13 14.89
N GLU A 71 -4.80 9.79 14.71
CA GLU A 71 -5.37 8.54 15.24
C GLU A 71 -4.83 7.28 14.54
N ARG A 72 -4.68 7.31 13.20
CA ARG A 72 -4.37 6.12 12.40
C ARG A 72 -2.88 5.88 12.18
N VAL A 73 -2.11 6.94 12.22
CA VAL A 73 -0.68 6.94 11.87
C VAL A 73 0.18 7.35 13.06
N GLY A 74 -0.33 8.21 13.95
CA GLY A 74 0.42 8.74 15.09
C GLY A 74 1.22 10.00 14.74
N VAL A 75 0.82 10.75 13.69
CA VAL A 75 1.41 12.06 13.40
C VAL A 75 1.08 13.05 14.51
N ASP A 76 1.90 14.11 14.67
CA ASP A 76 1.64 15.14 15.66
C ASP A 76 0.26 15.80 15.43
N PRO A 77 -0.64 15.83 16.43
CA PRO A 77 -1.97 16.40 16.28
C PRO A 77 -2.01 17.93 16.35
N ASP A 78 -0.92 18.62 16.75
CA ASP A 78 -0.91 20.08 16.88
C ASP A 78 -0.88 20.76 15.50
N PRO A 79 -1.95 21.49 15.10
CA PRO A 79 -1.99 22.17 13.81
C PRO A 79 -1.00 23.35 13.72
N ARG A 80 -0.44 23.82 14.86
CA ARG A 80 0.57 24.88 14.89
C ARG A 80 1.98 24.36 14.61
N TYR A 81 2.23 23.04 14.74
CA TYR A 81 3.44 22.39 14.32
C TYR A 81 3.41 22.21 12.80
N THR A 82 4.09 23.09 12.06
CA THR A 82 3.95 23.18 10.59
C THR A 82 5.18 22.71 9.82
N GLU A 83 6.33 22.60 10.45
CA GLU A 83 7.60 22.24 9.80
C GLU A 83 8.44 21.35 10.72
N GLY A 84 9.27 20.49 10.13
CA GLY A 84 10.20 19.62 10.84
C GLY A 84 9.92 18.13 10.59
N PRO A 85 10.51 17.23 11.40
CA PRO A 85 10.22 15.80 11.32
C PRO A 85 8.77 15.51 11.70
N ASP A 86 8.19 14.44 11.15
CA ASP A 86 6.89 13.94 11.62
C ASP A 86 7.02 12.51 12.12
N THR A 87 5.95 11.98 12.69
CA THR A 87 5.93 10.70 13.38
C THR A 87 5.05 9.70 12.65
N ILE A 88 5.50 8.45 12.61
CA ILE A 88 4.63 7.27 12.43
C ILE A 88 4.79 6.43 13.70
N ASP A 89 3.69 6.19 14.43
CA ASP A 89 3.75 5.42 15.68
C ASP A 89 4.10 3.95 15.39
N PRO A 90 5.24 3.42 15.88
CA PRO A 90 5.64 2.04 15.66
C PRO A 90 4.63 1.02 16.20
N GLU A 91 3.88 1.35 17.27
CA GLU A 91 2.90 0.43 17.81
C GLU A 91 1.64 0.35 16.93
N LEU A 92 1.24 1.46 16.30
CA LEU A 92 0.18 1.45 15.27
C LEU A 92 0.62 0.64 14.04
N THR A 93 1.87 0.80 13.61
CA THR A 93 2.46 -0.01 12.53
C THR A 93 2.41 -1.49 12.85
N LEU A 94 2.93 -1.90 14.03
CA LEU A 94 2.97 -3.30 14.46
C LEU A 94 1.56 -3.89 14.61
N ALA A 95 0.63 -3.15 15.21
CA ALA A 95 -0.76 -3.58 15.33
C ALA A 95 -1.43 -3.75 13.95
N ALA A 96 -1.12 -2.88 12.98
CA ALA A 96 -1.64 -3.00 11.62
C ALA A 96 -1.02 -4.18 10.86
N LEU A 97 0.29 -4.48 11.06
CA LEU A 97 0.93 -5.68 10.52
C LEU A 97 0.28 -6.96 11.08
N ASP A 98 -0.05 -6.99 12.37
CA ASP A 98 -0.80 -8.11 12.98
C ASP A 98 -2.19 -8.28 12.35
N ARG A 99 -2.92 -7.17 12.07
CA ARG A 99 -4.20 -7.21 11.37
C ARG A 99 -4.06 -7.68 9.92
N LEU A 100 -2.99 -7.25 9.23
CA LEU A 100 -2.67 -7.70 7.87
C LEU A 100 -2.39 -9.20 7.86
N ALA A 101 -1.58 -9.72 8.79
CA ALA A 101 -1.30 -11.14 8.94
C ALA A 101 -2.60 -11.95 9.15
N ALA A 102 -3.50 -11.47 10.02
CA ALA A 102 -4.80 -12.09 10.22
C ALA A 102 -5.69 -12.07 8.96
N LEU A 103 -5.59 -11.01 8.14
CA LEU A 103 -6.30 -10.94 6.85
C LEU A 103 -5.76 -11.98 5.87
N LEU A 104 -4.43 -12.12 5.76
CA LEU A 104 -3.78 -13.12 4.91
C LEU A 104 -4.15 -14.55 5.37
N ARG A 105 -4.09 -14.84 6.68
CA ARG A 105 -4.46 -16.15 7.23
C ARG A 105 -5.90 -16.51 6.84
N ARG A 106 -6.86 -15.62 7.06
CA ARG A 106 -8.26 -15.86 6.65
C ARG A 106 -8.42 -16.09 5.16
N THR A 107 -7.61 -15.43 4.33
CA THR A 107 -7.64 -15.62 2.88
C THR A 107 -7.06 -16.98 2.50
N ALA A 108 -5.97 -17.40 3.12
CA ALA A 108 -5.38 -18.72 2.92
C ALA A 108 -6.31 -19.85 3.36
N ASP A 109 -6.94 -19.74 4.54
CA ASP A 109 -7.85 -20.77 5.09
C ASP A 109 -9.01 -21.11 4.14
N ARG A 110 -9.52 -20.12 3.40
CA ARG A 110 -10.59 -20.32 2.40
C ARG A 110 -10.08 -20.46 0.96
N ARG A 111 -8.75 -20.45 0.76
CA ARG A 111 -8.12 -20.45 -0.56
C ARG A 111 -8.67 -19.36 -1.48
N GLY A 112 -8.88 -18.17 -0.90
CA GLY A 112 -9.42 -17.02 -1.64
C GLY A 112 -8.49 -16.56 -2.73
N SER A 113 -9.05 -16.10 -3.84
CA SER A 113 -8.27 -15.58 -4.98
C SER A 113 -7.67 -14.20 -4.65
N VAL A 114 -6.45 -13.95 -5.12
CA VAL A 114 -5.66 -12.76 -4.78
C VAL A 114 -5.20 -12.02 -6.03
N LEU A 115 -5.27 -10.71 -5.97
CA LEU A 115 -4.65 -9.79 -6.91
C LEU A 115 -3.67 -8.91 -6.13
N ALA A 116 -2.44 -8.72 -6.61
CA ALA A 116 -1.52 -7.76 -6.03
C ALA A 116 -1.04 -6.73 -7.04
N GLY A 117 -0.89 -5.50 -6.59
CA GLY A 117 -0.33 -4.43 -7.38
C GLY A 117 0.26 -3.33 -6.51
N THR A 118 1.13 -2.52 -7.09
CA THR A 118 1.79 -1.44 -6.36
C THR A 118 1.89 -0.17 -7.18
N GLY A 119 1.58 0.96 -6.53
CA GLY A 119 1.87 2.29 -7.04
C GLY A 119 3.32 2.70 -6.83
N HIS A 120 4.06 1.99 -5.96
CA HIS A 120 5.47 2.27 -5.64
C HIS A 120 6.39 1.08 -6.01
N PRO A 121 6.46 0.70 -7.31
CA PRO A 121 7.02 -0.59 -7.73
C PRO A 121 8.50 -0.76 -7.40
N THR A 122 9.30 0.32 -7.43
CA THR A 122 10.73 0.25 -7.12
C THR A 122 11.02 0.01 -5.62
N LYS A 123 10.02 0.15 -4.75
CA LYS A 123 10.15 0.06 -3.30
C LYS A 123 9.40 -1.15 -2.72
N LEU A 124 8.13 -1.30 -3.09
CA LEU A 124 7.20 -2.20 -2.41
C LEU A 124 6.88 -3.48 -3.19
N ALA A 125 7.29 -3.62 -4.46
CA ALA A 125 7.01 -4.83 -5.23
C ALA A 125 7.52 -6.10 -4.54
N GLY A 126 8.71 -6.06 -3.93
CA GLY A 126 9.28 -7.19 -3.19
C GLY A 126 8.49 -7.57 -1.94
N PHE A 127 7.97 -6.57 -1.20
CA PHE A 127 7.12 -6.80 -0.03
C PHE A 127 5.82 -7.50 -0.43
N HIS A 128 5.07 -6.94 -1.38
CA HIS A 128 3.82 -7.54 -1.86
C HIS A 128 4.06 -8.90 -2.52
N GLY A 129 5.15 -9.06 -3.29
CA GLY A 129 5.52 -10.32 -3.93
C GLY A 129 5.76 -11.44 -2.93
N ALA A 130 6.44 -11.17 -1.80
CA ALA A 130 6.66 -12.15 -0.75
C ALA A 130 5.32 -12.66 -0.16
N LEU A 131 4.38 -11.75 0.13
CA LEU A 131 3.06 -12.09 0.67
C LEU A 131 2.24 -12.93 -0.33
N VAL A 132 2.23 -12.52 -1.59
CA VAL A 132 1.47 -13.21 -2.64
C VAL A 132 2.01 -14.61 -2.92
N ARG A 133 3.33 -14.79 -2.99
CA ARG A 133 3.93 -16.13 -3.18
C ARG A 133 3.58 -17.07 -2.04
N ALA A 134 3.58 -16.59 -0.81
CA ALA A 134 3.19 -17.41 0.35
C ALA A 134 1.72 -17.82 0.28
N LEU A 135 0.82 -16.92 -0.15
CA LEU A 135 -0.59 -17.25 -0.39
C LEU A 135 -0.76 -18.25 -1.55
N GLU A 136 -0.01 -18.08 -2.64
CA GLU A 136 0.00 -19.04 -3.77
C GLU A 136 0.45 -20.43 -3.30
N THR A 137 1.51 -20.50 -2.50
CA THR A 137 1.99 -21.75 -1.88
C THR A 137 0.94 -22.38 -0.96
N ALA A 138 0.15 -21.57 -0.27
CA ALA A 138 -0.98 -22.03 0.55
C ALA A 138 -2.22 -22.44 -0.27
N GLY A 139 -2.14 -22.38 -1.62
CA GLY A 139 -3.20 -22.80 -2.53
C GLY A 139 -4.21 -21.72 -2.90
N CYS A 140 -3.91 -20.45 -2.67
CA CYS A 140 -4.71 -19.33 -3.16
C CYS A 140 -4.45 -19.09 -4.66
N PRO A 141 -5.49 -18.98 -5.51
CA PRO A 141 -5.32 -18.55 -6.90
C PRO A 141 -4.79 -17.10 -6.95
N VAL A 142 -3.74 -16.86 -7.73
CA VAL A 142 -3.17 -15.53 -7.92
C VAL A 142 -3.47 -15.03 -9.33
N HIS A 143 -4.13 -13.88 -9.42
CA HIS A 143 -4.45 -13.25 -10.69
C HIS A 143 -3.32 -12.33 -11.12
N THR A 144 -2.86 -12.45 -12.36
CA THR A 144 -1.93 -11.53 -13.02
C THR A 144 -2.52 -11.06 -14.37
N PRO A 145 -3.70 -10.42 -14.35
CA PRO A 145 -4.43 -10.04 -15.55
C PRO A 145 -3.79 -8.84 -16.26
N ALA A 146 -4.25 -8.57 -17.46
CA ALA A 146 -3.98 -7.33 -18.19
C ALA A 146 -2.49 -7.03 -18.45
N ARG A 147 -1.59 -8.02 -18.37
CA ARG A 147 -0.18 -7.83 -18.73
C ARG A 147 -0.05 -7.32 -20.16
N GLY A 148 0.67 -6.19 -20.33
CA GLY A 148 0.81 -5.53 -21.63
C GLY A 148 -0.34 -4.59 -21.98
N ALA A 149 -1.40 -4.49 -21.17
CA ALA A 149 -2.50 -3.57 -21.40
C ALA A 149 -2.00 -2.12 -21.35
N ARG A 150 -2.25 -1.38 -22.43
CA ARG A 150 -1.85 0.02 -22.60
C ARG A 150 -2.99 0.95 -22.20
N PHE A 151 -2.64 2.04 -21.55
CA PHE A 151 -3.60 3.08 -21.15
C PHE A 151 -2.93 4.45 -21.08
N ARG A 152 -3.72 5.49 -20.88
CA ARG A 152 -3.23 6.84 -20.64
C ARG A 152 -3.53 7.20 -19.19
N GLU A 153 -2.47 7.52 -18.44
CA GLU A 153 -2.57 7.97 -17.06
C GLU A 153 -2.73 9.49 -17.05
N PRO A 154 -3.83 10.02 -16.52
CA PRO A 154 -3.97 11.46 -16.33
C PRO A 154 -2.93 11.98 -15.33
N THR A 155 -2.19 13.01 -15.72
CA THR A 155 -1.25 13.72 -14.84
C THR A 155 -1.46 15.23 -14.96
N PRO A 156 -1.00 16.04 -14.01
CA PRO A 156 -1.09 17.51 -14.10
C PRO A 156 -0.47 18.10 -15.36
N GLU A 157 0.54 17.41 -15.93
CA GLU A 157 1.23 17.85 -17.15
C GLU A 157 0.64 17.25 -18.45
N GLY A 158 -0.50 16.58 -18.34
CA GLY A 158 -1.17 15.88 -19.44
C GLY A 158 -1.10 14.37 -19.33
N ASP A 159 -1.85 13.69 -20.17
CA ASP A 159 -1.95 12.24 -20.18
C ASP A 159 -0.63 11.58 -20.59
N ARG A 160 -0.19 10.59 -19.80
CA ARG A 160 1.03 9.82 -20.05
C ARG A 160 0.70 8.42 -20.53
N PRO A 161 1.29 7.94 -21.63
CA PRO A 161 1.11 6.57 -22.08
C PRO A 161 1.84 5.60 -21.14
N ARG A 162 1.09 4.58 -20.70
CA ARG A 162 1.53 3.57 -19.73
C ARG A 162 1.11 2.18 -20.18
N TYR A 163 1.71 1.16 -19.55
CA TYR A 163 1.22 -0.21 -19.65
C TYR A 163 1.38 -0.95 -18.33
N LEU A 164 0.56 -1.98 -18.13
CA LEU A 164 0.68 -2.90 -17.01
C LEU A 164 1.69 -3.99 -17.32
N ASP A 165 2.53 -4.30 -16.36
CA ASP A 165 3.44 -5.45 -16.38
C ASP A 165 3.35 -6.19 -15.04
N VAL A 166 4.04 -7.33 -14.95
CA VAL A 166 4.09 -8.18 -13.77
C VAL A 166 5.53 -8.35 -13.34
N VAL A 167 5.82 -8.01 -12.11
CA VAL A 167 7.09 -8.29 -11.43
C VAL A 167 6.76 -9.14 -10.20
N ASP A 168 7.26 -10.37 -10.19
CA ASP A 168 7.12 -11.27 -9.05
C ASP A 168 5.66 -11.43 -8.54
N ARG A 169 4.72 -11.73 -9.44
CA ARG A 169 3.26 -11.84 -9.17
C ARG A 169 2.57 -10.51 -8.85
N VAL A 170 3.28 -9.39 -8.80
CA VAL A 170 2.73 -8.06 -8.51
C VAL A 170 2.55 -7.29 -9.79
N LEU A 171 1.38 -6.74 -10.02
CA LEU A 171 1.13 -5.81 -11.11
C LEU A 171 1.81 -4.47 -10.84
N VAL A 172 2.51 -3.98 -11.84
CA VAL A 172 3.24 -2.73 -11.81
C VAL A 172 2.92 -1.90 -13.04
N MET A 173 3.06 -0.60 -12.92
CA MET A 173 2.95 0.30 -14.06
C MET A 173 4.33 0.58 -14.66
N ARG A 174 4.42 0.58 -16.00
CA ARG A 174 5.62 1.01 -16.74
C ARG A 174 5.31 2.16 -17.69
N ALA A 175 6.33 2.99 -17.92
CA ALA A 175 6.28 4.05 -18.91
C ALA A 175 6.39 3.49 -20.35
N LEU A 176 5.63 4.06 -21.29
CA LEU A 176 5.74 3.76 -22.72
C LEU A 176 6.57 4.80 -23.47
N ASP A 177 6.63 6.04 -22.96
CA ASP A 177 7.37 7.16 -23.54
C ASP A 177 8.65 7.46 -22.77
N GLY A 178 9.57 8.18 -23.43
CA GLY A 178 10.79 8.66 -22.81
C GLY A 178 10.54 9.82 -21.84
N PRO A 179 11.51 10.12 -20.95
CA PRO A 179 11.42 11.26 -20.07
C PRO A 179 11.52 12.57 -20.88
N GLU A 180 10.55 13.45 -20.70
CA GLU A 180 10.66 14.84 -21.20
C GLU A 180 11.67 15.65 -20.37
N ARG A 181 12.03 15.15 -19.19
CA ARG A 181 12.97 15.78 -18.24
C ARG A 181 13.84 14.73 -17.56
N PRO A 182 15.10 15.05 -17.21
CA PRO A 182 15.97 14.18 -16.42
C PRO A 182 15.28 13.71 -15.12
N GLY A 183 15.46 12.44 -14.76
CA GLY A 183 14.91 11.85 -13.52
C GLY A 183 13.50 11.30 -13.61
N ARG A 184 12.82 11.39 -14.77
CA ARG A 184 11.55 10.68 -15.01
C ARG A 184 11.78 9.30 -15.63
N PRO A 185 10.83 8.34 -15.42
CA PRO A 185 10.90 7.01 -16.03
C PRO A 185 10.98 7.09 -17.56
N GLY A 186 11.95 6.41 -18.15
CA GLY A 186 12.06 6.18 -19.58
C GLY A 186 11.21 5.02 -20.07
N PRO A 187 11.18 4.74 -21.39
CA PRO A 187 10.42 3.63 -21.94
C PRO A 187 10.82 2.30 -21.29
N GLY A 188 9.81 1.58 -20.77
CA GLY A 188 10.01 0.31 -20.07
C GLY A 188 10.36 0.44 -18.59
N ASP A 189 10.71 1.63 -18.09
CA ASP A 189 11.00 1.84 -16.67
C ASP A 189 9.75 1.70 -15.80
N LEU A 190 9.94 1.25 -14.57
CA LEU A 190 8.90 1.21 -13.55
C LEU A 190 8.46 2.63 -13.21
N ALA A 191 7.16 2.86 -13.18
CA ALA A 191 6.58 4.18 -12.94
C ALA A 191 5.74 4.19 -11.66
N HIS A 192 5.99 5.20 -10.81
CA HIS A 192 5.18 5.47 -9.62
C HIS A 192 3.80 6.03 -10.01
N THR A 193 2.75 5.61 -9.31
CA THR A 193 1.39 6.12 -9.52
C THR A 193 0.55 6.15 -8.24
N HIS A 194 -0.27 7.19 -8.13
CA HIS A 194 -1.36 7.27 -7.15
C HIS A 194 -2.72 6.90 -7.78
N SER A 195 -2.74 6.62 -9.09
CA SER A 195 -3.98 6.35 -9.81
C SER A 195 -4.60 5.01 -9.43
N ALA A 196 -5.94 4.99 -9.32
CA ALA A 196 -6.71 3.75 -9.20
C ALA A 196 -6.96 3.06 -10.55
N LEU A 197 -6.62 3.69 -11.67
CA LEU A 197 -6.87 3.14 -13.01
C LEU A 197 -6.22 1.76 -13.21
N PRO A 198 -4.98 1.49 -12.73
CA PRO A 198 -4.37 0.17 -12.84
C PRO A 198 -5.20 -0.96 -12.23
N VAL A 199 -5.71 -0.80 -11.01
CA VAL A 199 -6.54 -1.85 -10.37
C VAL A 199 -7.89 -1.99 -11.07
N GLN A 200 -8.48 -0.91 -11.56
CA GLN A 200 -9.74 -0.94 -12.32
C GLN A 200 -9.57 -1.75 -13.62
N LEU A 201 -8.50 -1.51 -14.37
CA LEU A 201 -8.16 -2.27 -15.58
C LEU A 201 -7.90 -3.74 -15.28
N ALA A 202 -7.18 -4.03 -14.19
CA ALA A 202 -6.90 -5.40 -13.77
C ALA A 202 -8.19 -6.16 -13.43
N VAL A 203 -9.09 -5.55 -12.65
CA VAL A 203 -10.38 -6.16 -12.27
C VAL A 203 -11.29 -6.32 -13.47
N ALA A 204 -11.34 -5.35 -14.39
CA ALA A 204 -12.09 -5.47 -15.64
C ALA A 204 -11.58 -6.64 -16.47
N ALA A 205 -10.26 -6.81 -16.63
CA ALA A 205 -9.68 -7.92 -17.39
C ALA A 205 -9.95 -9.30 -16.74
N ILE A 206 -10.06 -9.37 -15.40
CA ILE A 206 -10.51 -10.59 -14.70
C ILE A 206 -11.95 -10.92 -15.08
N ALA A 207 -12.83 -9.91 -15.09
CA ALA A 207 -14.24 -10.08 -15.45
C ALA A 207 -14.41 -10.45 -16.92
N ASP A 208 -13.68 -9.81 -17.85
CA ASP A 208 -13.67 -10.11 -19.28
C ASP A 208 -13.22 -11.55 -19.57
N ALA A 209 -12.32 -12.09 -18.73
CA ALA A 209 -11.92 -13.50 -18.79
C ALA A 209 -12.95 -14.48 -18.16
N GLY A 210 -14.11 -13.98 -17.73
CA GLY A 210 -15.18 -14.79 -17.13
C GLY A 210 -14.94 -15.20 -15.68
N HIS A 211 -13.97 -14.60 -15.01
CA HIS A 211 -13.69 -14.87 -13.60
C HIS A 211 -14.43 -13.91 -12.65
N ARG A 212 -14.65 -14.37 -11.42
CA ARG A 212 -15.15 -13.51 -10.35
C ARG A 212 -14.07 -12.50 -9.92
N PRO A 213 -14.46 -11.35 -9.35
CA PRO A 213 -13.52 -10.45 -8.70
C PRO A 213 -12.65 -11.17 -7.65
N PRO A 214 -11.41 -10.73 -7.43
CA PRO A 214 -10.54 -11.33 -6.42
C PRO A 214 -11.15 -11.20 -5.03
N ASP A 215 -10.88 -12.18 -4.17
CA ASP A 215 -11.32 -12.17 -2.77
C ASP A 215 -10.48 -11.21 -1.90
N LEU A 216 -9.27 -10.87 -2.38
CA LEU A 216 -8.36 -9.92 -1.74
C LEU A 216 -7.51 -9.19 -2.77
N VAL A 217 -7.38 -7.88 -2.60
CA VAL A 217 -6.35 -7.07 -3.26
C VAL A 217 -5.29 -6.69 -2.23
N LEU A 218 -4.02 -6.97 -2.55
CA LEU A 218 -2.86 -6.48 -1.79
C LEU A 218 -2.20 -5.34 -2.57
N GLY A 219 -1.88 -4.23 -1.89
CA GLY A 219 -1.26 -3.11 -2.57
C GLY A 219 -1.01 -1.89 -1.70
N ASP A 220 -0.83 -0.78 -2.39
CA ASP A 220 -0.61 0.55 -1.82
C ASP A 220 -1.31 1.60 -2.69
N HIS A 221 -1.37 2.85 -2.25
CA HIS A 221 -1.90 3.98 -3.02
C HIS A 221 -3.28 3.69 -3.69
N GLY A 222 -3.39 3.99 -4.98
CA GLY A 222 -4.60 3.78 -5.77
C GLY A 222 -5.04 2.31 -5.91
N TRP A 223 -4.15 1.34 -5.68
CA TRP A 223 -4.52 -0.08 -5.64
C TRP A 223 -5.44 -0.38 -4.46
N LEU A 224 -5.15 0.17 -3.27
CA LEU A 224 -6.01 0.02 -2.09
C LEU A 224 -7.34 0.74 -2.27
N CYS A 225 -7.27 2.03 -2.59
CA CYS A 225 -8.47 2.87 -2.67
C CYS A 225 -9.40 2.44 -3.80
N GLY A 226 -8.83 2.12 -4.97
CA GLY A 226 -9.60 1.64 -6.11
C GLY A 226 -10.26 0.29 -5.88
N ALA A 227 -9.57 -0.66 -5.24
CA ALA A 227 -10.17 -1.95 -4.86
C ALA A 227 -11.32 -1.76 -3.87
N GLY A 228 -11.12 -0.93 -2.83
CA GLY A 228 -12.16 -0.62 -1.85
C GLY A 228 -13.41 -0.02 -2.50
N ARG A 229 -13.25 0.89 -3.46
CA ARG A 229 -14.39 1.45 -4.23
C ARG A 229 -15.11 0.44 -5.11
N LEU A 230 -14.42 -0.58 -5.58
CA LEU A 230 -15.03 -1.72 -6.30
C LEU A 230 -15.69 -2.74 -5.35
N GLY A 231 -15.70 -2.48 -4.03
CA GLY A 231 -16.24 -3.38 -3.03
C GLY A 231 -15.38 -4.63 -2.79
N ILE A 232 -14.13 -4.62 -3.24
CA ILE A 232 -13.21 -5.75 -3.09
C ILE A 232 -12.40 -5.56 -1.81
N PRO A 233 -12.33 -6.55 -0.91
CA PRO A 233 -11.48 -6.48 0.27
C PRO A 233 -10.03 -6.17 -0.10
N ALA A 234 -9.44 -5.17 0.55
CA ALA A 234 -8.06 -4.75 0.27
C ALA A 234 -7.26 -4.56 1.56
N GLY A 235 -5.94 -4.77 1.47
CA GLY A 235 -5.01 -4.50 2.56
C GLY A 235 -3.59 -4.22 2.05
N GLY A 236 -2.82 -3.42 2.81
CA GLY A 236 -1.45 -3.10 2.43
C GLY A 236 -0.85 -1.94 3.22
N ILE A 237 0.00 -1.16 2.57
CA ILE A 237 0.84 -0.11 3.18
C ILE A 237 0.41 1.27 2.68
N ALA A 238 0.58 2.29 3.54
CA ALA A 238 0.51 3.69 3.15
C ALA A 238 1.42 4.56 4.03
N ASP A 239 2.00 5.61 3.44
CA ASP A 239 2.83 6.57 4.14
C ASP A 239 1.99 7.63 4.89
N CYS A 240 2.63 8.35 5.81
CA CYS A 240 1.99 9.38 6.63
C CYS A 240 1.47 10.59 5.84
N ASN A 241 1.86 10.77 4.58
CA ASN A 241 1.30 11.79 3.69
C ASN A 241 0.11 11.29 2.86
N ASP A 242 -0.18 9.98 2.86
CA ASP A 242 -1.20 9.34 2.03
C ASP A 242 -2.53 9.20 2.79
N VAL A 243 -3.33 10.25 2.81
CA VAL A 243 -4.61 10.28 3.55
C VAL A 243 -5.62 9.26 3.04
N ALA A 244 -5.72 9.10 1.72
CA ALA A 244 -6.81 8.33 1.09
C ALA A 244 -6.94 6.88 1.58
N PRO A 245 -5.86 6.07 1.70
CA PRO A 245 -5.95 4.72 2.26
C PRO A 245 -6.51 4.69 3.68
N PHE A 246 -6.06 5.60 4.56
CA PHE A 246 -6.53 5.67 5.96
C PHE A 246 -7.98 6.14 6.05
N ALA A 247 -8.39 7.08 5.19
CA ALA A 247 -9.79 7.48 5.08
C ALA A 247 -10.65 6.31 4.59
N ALA A 248 -10.19 5.56 3.59
CA ALA A 248 -10.87 4.38 3.10
C ALA A 248 -10.99 3.26 4.16
N GLU A 249 -9.97 3.08 5.01
CA GLU A 249 -10.05 2.15 6.14
C GLU A 249 -11.06 2.63 7.19
N ALA A 250 -11.04 3.92 7.54
CA ALA A 250 -11.99 4.51 8.48
C ALA A 250 -13.45 4.39 8.01
N ASP A 251 -13.68 4.51 6.70
CA ASP A 251 -14.99 4.36 6.05
C ASP A 251 -15.37 2.90 5.77
N GLY A 252 -14.54 1.93 6.14
CA GLY A 252 -14.80 0.49 5.96
C GLY A 252 -14.63 -0.02 4.52
N LEU A 253 -14.12 0.79 3.60
CA LEU A 253 -13.84 0.41 2.22
C LEU A 253 -12.60 -0.47 2.11
N VAL A 254 -11.56 -0.19 2.89
CA VAL A 254 -10.32 -0.97 2.97
C VAL A 254 -10.27 -1.71 4.31
N ARG A 255 -9.73 -2.92 4.33
CA ARG A 255 -9.72 -3.77 5.53
C ARG A 255 -8.59 -3.45 6.48
N VAL A 256 -7.40 -3.20 5.94
CA VAL A 256 -6.19 -2.93 6.72
C VAL A 256 -5.27 -2.01 5.95
N VAL A 257 -4.85 -0.93 6.59
CA VAL A 257 -3.75 -0.08 6.13
C VAL A 257 -2.67 -0.05 7.19
N VAL A 258 -1.45 -0.39 6.79
CA VAL A 258 -0.26 -0.35 7.65
C VAL A 258 0.40 1.02 7.47
N PRO A 259 0.42 1.87 8.51
CA PRO A 259 1.15 3.13 8.44
C PRO A 259 2.65 2.85 8.41
N LEU A 260 3.34 3.30 7.37
CA LEU A 260 4.75 3.01 7.15
C LEU A 260 5.36 3.96 6.13
N GLU A 261 6.56 4.47 6.38
CA GLU A 261 7.37 5.17 5.37
C GLU A 261 7.65 4.24 4.18
N ASP A 262 7.24 4.64 2.98
CA ASP A 262 7.25 3.79 1.78
C ASP A 262 8.35 4.15 0.77
N GLY A 263 9.14 5.20 1.04
CA GLY A 263 10.24 5.68 0.20
C GLY A 263 11.61 5.01 0.46
N SER A 264 11.72 4.16 1.47
CA SER A 264 12.98 3.54 1.90
C SER A 264 13.52 2.49 0.92
N ALA A 265 14.73 1.99 1.16
CA ALA A 265 15.33 0.94 0.33
C ALA A 265 14.49 -0.36 0.39
N PRO A 266 14.30 -1.09 -0.73
CA PRO A 266 13.48 -2.30 -0.76
C PRO A 266 13.86 -3.36 0.27
N SER A 267 15.14 -3.48 0.60
CA SER A 267 15.64 -4.42 1.62
C SER A 267 15.10 -4.13 3.03
N CYS A 268 14.71 -2.89 3.31
CA CYS A 268 14.16 -2.52 4.61
C CYS A 268 12.76 -3.12 4.86
N TYR A 269 12.03 -3.49 3.81
CA TYR A 269 10.67 -4.05 3.94
C TYR A 269 10.66 -5.58 4.09
N ARG A 270 11.78 -6.28 3.84
CA ARG A 270 11.86 -7.73 3.96
C ARG A 270 11.54 -8.23 5.38
N PRO A 271 12.10 -7.67 6.46
CA PRO A 271 11.76 -8.12 7.82
C PRO A 271 10.27 -7.94 8.15
N LEU A 272 9.58 -6.98 7.53
CA LEU A 272 8.14 -6.78 7.70
C LEU A 272 7.35 -7.92 7.02
N SER A 273 7.71 -8.29 5.77
CA SER A 273 7.07 -9.42 5.11
C SER A 273 7.31 -10.72 5.86
N ASP A 274 8.53 -10.96 6.34
CA ASP A 274 8.87 -12.15 7.13
C ASP A 274 8.04 -12.22 8.43
N TYR A 275 7.89 -11.09 9.14
CA TYR A 275 7.05 -11.00 10.34
C TYR A 275 5.57 -11.27 10.03
N VAL A 276 5.02 -10.65 8.98
CA VAL A 276 3.61 -10.85 8.58
C VAL A 276 3.36 -12.32 8.24
N LEU A 277 4.25 -12.96 7.49
CA LEU A 277 4.13 -14.37 7.13
C LEU A 277 4.22 -15.29 8.35
N GLN A 278 5.16 -15.02 9.25
CA GLN A 278 5.26 -15.76 10.52
C GLN A 278 3.98 -15.62 11.37
N ARG A 279 3.43 -14.41 11.48
CA ARG A 279 2.20 -14.14 12.22
C ARG A 279 0.96 -14.77 11.56
N ALA A 280 0.95 -14.87 10.25
CA ALA A 280 -0.11 -15.50 9.46
C ALA A 280 0.00 -17.04 9.44
N ASP A 281 1.06 -17.63 10.01
CA ASP A 281 1.37 -19.05 9.89
C ASP A 281 1.41 -19.50 8.42
N LEU A 282 2.07 -18.69 7.59
CA LEU A 282 2.32 -18.95 6.19
C LEU A 282 3.82 -19.19 5.98
N ALA A 283 4.16 -20.28 5.29
CA ALA A 283 5.56 -20.55 4.96
C ALA A 283 6.12 -19.48 4.02
N PRO A 284 7.31 -18.91 4.27
CA PRO A 284 7.99 -18.12 3.28
C PRO A 284 8.27 -18.99 2.05
N TYR A 285 8.15 -18.40 0.87
CA TYR A 285 8.53 -19.08 -0.37
C TYR A 285 10.04 -19.31 -0.37
N ASN A 286 10.47 -20.57 -0.28
CA ASN A 286 11.86 -20.97 -0.47
C ASN A 286 12.14 -21.02 -1.98
N SER A 287 12.87 -20.01 -2.49
CA SER A 287 13.36 -19.97 -3.87
C SER A 287 14.54 -20.90 -4.06
#